data_d19c0fb8521dfb3e3d1470bef1d1385d
#
_entry.id   d19c0fb8521dfb3e3d1470bef1d1385d
#
_cell.length_a   1.000
_cell.length_b   1.000
_cell.length_c   1.000
_cell.angle_alpha   90.00
_cell.angle_beta   90.00
_cell.angle_gamma   90.00
#
_symmetry.space_group_name_H-M   'P 1'
#
loop_
_entity.id
_entity.type
_entity.pdbx_description
1 polymer ?
#
loop_
_entity_poly.entity_id
_entity_poly.type
_entity_poly.pdbx_seq_one_letter_code
_entity_poly.pdbx_strand_id
1 'polypeptide(L)'
;MLTKIAENIYKKEIPLPENPLRYINVYIITGEKTLVVDTGFNRPECEAALMEALEELGVKEADLFITHLHSDHCGLISKYGDMGWKIYAGETDGELMIFEAGYLFWRMLDDLFIKFGFPKADFGRNTDIHPGRTWCHPHPVKFTYVKDGDVLEYGGYQFRVIETPGHTPGHMCLYDEANRRLICGDHILGLITPNITIELSLENPLQAYLESLAKVDALEVNELLTTHGIPVDDMHQRISELYHHHEVRLAEVVKILGDEWKNAYETARDMTWEIDCRNWDEFPAPQKWFATGEAISHLQYLYFTGKVAREEQNGVYHYRNLKAD
;
A
#
# COMPACT_ATOMS: atom_id res chain seq x y z
N MET A 1 -4.75 21.82 -4.92
CA MET A 1 -4.94 22.52 -6.22
C MET A 1 -5.35 21.48 -7.25
N LEU A 2 -6.27 21.78 -8.17
CA LEU A 2 -6.60 20.92 -9.28
C LEU A 2 -5.61 21.17 -10.44
N THR A 3 -4.98 20.14 -10.96
CA THR A 3 -3.95 20.25 -12.01
C THR A 3 -4.32 19.38 -13.21
N LYS A 4 -4.39 19.99 -14.40
CA LYS A 4 -4.63 19.24 -15.65
C LYS A 4 -3.34 18.51 -16.04
N ILE A 5 -3.39 17.17 -16.17
CA ILE A 5 -2.27 16.31 -16.59
C ILE A 5 -2.32 16.09 -18.11
N ALA A 6 -3.49 15.72 -18.61
CA ALA A 6 -3.72 15.55 -20.05
C ALA A 6 -5.14 15.96 -20.41
N GLU A 7 -5.55 15.78 -21.65
CA GLU A 7 -6.95 15.98 -22.01
C GLU A 7 -7.81 15.05 -21.17
N ASN A 8 -8.82 15.60 -20.48
CA ASN A 8 -9.74 14.86 -19.60
C ASN A 8 -9.09 14.16 -18.38
N ILE A 9 -7.79 14.33 -18.10
CA ILE A 9 -7.13 13.77 -16.91
C ILE A 9 -6.65 14.89 -16.00
N TYR A 10 -7.10 14.85 -14.76
CA TYR A 10 -6.79 15.83 -13.73
C TYR A 10 -6.23 15.15 -12.49
N LYS A 11 -5.32 15.86 -11.80
CA LYS A 11 -4.77 15.47 -10.50
C LYS A 11 -5.26 16.43 -9.43
N LYS A 12 -5.77 15.91 -8.33
CA LYS A 12 -6.12 16.66 -7.12
C LYS A 12 -5.32 16.15 -5.94
N GLU A 13 -4.63 17.07 -5.27
CA GLU A 13 -4.02 16.76 -3.97
C GLU A 13 -5.12 16.78 -2.90
N ILE A 14 -5.34 15.64 -2.25
CA ILE A 14 -6.25 15.46 -1.12
C ILE A 14 -5.41 15.52 0.15
N PRO A 15 -5.68 16.41 1.10
CA PRO A 15 -4.89 16.50 2.33
C PRO A 15 -5.04 15.26 3.19
N LEU A 16 -3.96 14.85 3.83
CA LEU A 16 -3.94 13.77 4.82
C LEU A 16 -3.55 14.37 6.19
N PRO A 17 -4.52 14.90 6.95
CA PRO A 17 -4.25 15.52 8.25
C PRO A 17 -3.59 14.53 9.21
N GLU A 18 -2.63 15.02 10.01
CA GLU A 18 -1.93 14.23 11.02
C GLU A 18 -1.10 13.04 10.47
N ASN A 19 -0.86 13.01 9.13
CA ASN A 19 -0.08 11.98 8.47
C ASN A 19 1.21 12.56 7.88
N PRO A 20 2.37 11.89 8.03
CA PRO A 20 3.65 12.34 7.46
C PRO A 20 3.63 12.52 5.94
N LEU A 21 2.79 11.80 5.21
CA LEU A 21 2.62 11.89 3.76
C LEU A 21 1.99 13.21 3.32
N ARG A 22 1.26 13.90 4.22
CA ARG A 22 0.61 15.21 4.06
C ARG A 22 -0.53 15.25 3.05
N TYR A 23 -0.43 14.56 1.92
CA TYR A 23 -1.46 14.49 0.88
C TYR A 23 -1.35 13.19 0.06
N ILE A 24 -2.45 12.86 -0.59
CA ILE A 24 -2.50 11.86 -1.66
C ILE A 24 -2.90 12.53 -2.98
N ASN A 25 -2.32 12.13 -4.09
CA ASN A 25 -2.75 12.50 -5.42
C ASN A 25 -3.88 11.57 -5.87
N VAL A 26 -5.06 12.12 -6.02
CA VAL A 26 -6.23 11.47 -6.62
C VAL A 26 -6.31 11.90 -8.09
N TYR A 27 -6.59 10.94 -8.99
CA TYR A 27 -6.73 11.22 -10.41
C TYR A 27 -8.20 11.19 -10.82
N ILE A 28 -8.64 12.18 -11.61
CA ILE A 28 -10.01 12.32 -12.08
C ILE A 28 -9.98 12.29 -13.61
N ILE A 29 -10.61 11.30 -14.20
CA ILE A 29 -10.70 11.13 -15.65
C ILE A 29 -12.14 11.48 -16.06
N THR A 30 -12.32 12.66 -16.66
CA THR A 30 -13.63 13.18 -17.06
C THR A 30 -14.04 12.71 -18.45
N GLY A 31 -15.34 12.63 -18.71
CA GLY A 31 -15.89 12.23 -20.03
C GLY A 31 -17.40 12.06 -19.96
N GLU A 32 -17.96 11.24 -20.84
CA GLU A 32 -19.37 10.84 -20.73
C GLU A 32 -19.66 10.18 -19.38
N LYS A 33 -18.68 9.37 -18.92
CA LYS A 33 -18.59 8.89 -17.53
C LYS A 33 -17.27 9.36 -16.96
N THR A 34 -17.27 9.68 -15.67
CA THR A 34 -16.06 10.06 -14.94
C THR A 34 -15.55 8.90 -14.11
N LEU A 35 -14.23 8.70 -14.09
CA LEU A 35 -13.56 7.79 -13.16
C LEU A 35 -12.72 8.61 -12.18
N VAL A 36 -12.85 8.31 -10.90
CA VAL A 36 -11.97 8.82 -9.85
C VAL A 36 -11.10 7.68 -9.35
N VAL A 37 -9.80 7.88 -9.31
CA VAL A 37 -8.83 6.89 -8.82
C VAL A 37 -8.38 7.30 -7.44
N ASP A 38 -8.74 6.47 -6.44
CA ASP A 38 -8.56 6.67 -5.00
C ASP A 38 -9.36 7.85 -4.41
N THR A 39 -9.34 8.03 -3.07
CA THR A 39 -10.26 8.97 -2.41
C THR A 39 -9.64 9.83 -1.30
N GLY A 40 -8.79 9.29 -0.44
CA GLY A 40 -8.33 9.89 0.81
C GLY A 40 -8.92 9.19 2.04
N PHE A 41 -8.49 9.63 3.23
CA PHE A 41 -9.02 9.15 4.51
C PHE A 41 -10.52 9.47 4.67
N ASN A 42 -11.21 8.68 5.48
CA ASN A 42 -12.56 9.00 5.96
C ASN A 42 -12.53 10.20 6.94
N ARG A 43 -12.22 11.37 6.38
CA ARG A 43 -12.13 12.64 7.11
C ARG A 43 -12.80 13.78 6.36
N PRO A 44 -13.42 14.74 7.07
CA PRO A 44 -14.10 15.86 6.44
C PRO A 44 -13.20 16.68 5.50
N GLU A 45 -11.91 16.80 5.82
CA GLU A 45 -10.95 17.57 5.02
C GLU A 45 -10.67 16.88 3.68
N CYS A 46 -10.56 15.55 3.68
CA CYS A 46 -10.37 14.76 2.45
C CYS A 46 -11.63 14.82 1.58
N GLU A 47 -12.79 14.63 2.20
CA GLU A 47 -14.09 14.73 1.53
C GLU A 47 -14.29 16.08 0.88
N ALA A 48 -14.08 17.17 1.64
CA ALA A 48 -14.26 18.54 1.14
C ALA A 48 -13.34 18.83 -0.05
N ALA A 49 -12.06 18.39 0.02
CA ALA A 49 -11.10 18.60 -1.05
C ALA A 49 -11.46 17.84 -2.33
N LEU A 50 -11.98 16.59 -2.22
CA LEU A 50 -12.41 15.81 -3.38
C LEU A 50 -13.71 16.41 -3.98
N MET A 51 -14.67 16.75 -3.13
CA MET A 51 -15.93 17.38 -3.60
C MET A 51 -15.67 18.71 -4.30
N GLU A 52 -14.78 19.57 -3.78
CA GLU A 52 -14.36 20.81 -4.44
C GLU A 52 -13.85 20.56 -5.87
N ALA A 53 -13.01 19.54 -6.07
CA ALA A 53 -12.49 19.20 -7.38
C ALA A 53 -13.58 18.72 -8.34
N LEU A 54 -14.51 17.90 -7.84
CA LEU A 54 -15.63 17.40 -8.64
C LEU A 54 -16.58 18.52 -9.04
N GLU A 55 -16.87 19.46 -8.13
CA GLU A 55 -17.67 20.66 -8.42
C GLU A 55 -17.00 21.56 -9.45
N GLU A 56 -15.67 21.81 -9.32
CA GLU A 56 -14.90 22.61 -10.29
C GLU A 56 -14.95 22.00 -11.70
N LEU A 57 -14.96 20.66 -11.79
CA LEU A 57 -15.08 19.93 -13.05
C LEU A 57 -16.54 19.71 -13.51
N GLY A 58 -17.53 20.15 -12.74
CA GLY A 58 -18.95 19.95 -13.03
C GLY A 58 -19.42 18.50 -12.95
N VAL A 59 -18.66 17.65 -12.23
CA VAL A 59 -18.93 16.21 -12.06
C VAL A 59 -19.93 15.99 -10.94
N LYS A 60 -21.07 15.37 -11.23
CA LYS A 60 -22.12 15.03 -10.25
C LYS A 60 -22.12 13.56 -9.86
N GLU A 61 -21.72 12.70 -10.76
CA GLU A 61 -21.65 11.25 -10.59
C GLU A 61 -20.35 10.75 -11.20
N ALA A 62 -19.71 9.80 -10.57
CA ALA A 62 -18.51 9.15 -11.08
C ALA A 62 -18.50 7.68 -10.68
N ASP A 63 -17.64 6.91 -11.34
CA ASP A 63 -17.23 5.61 -10.86
C ASP A 63 -15.91 5.79 -10.08
N LEU A 64 -15.65 4.92 -9.10
CA LEU A 64 -14.39 4.89 -8.36
C LEU A 64 -13.54 3.71 -8.83
N PHE A 65 -12.25 3.89 -8.90
CA PHE A 65 -11.26 2.82 -8.95
C PHE A 65 -10.36 2.94 -7.72
N ILE A 66 -10.32 1.89 -6.90
CA ILE A 66 -9.50 1.85 -5.72
C ILE A 66 -8.28 0.99 -6.03
N THR A 67 -7.09 1.61 -5.94
CA THR A 67 -5.83 0.93 -6.26
C THR A 67 -5.53 -0.16 -5.25
N HIS A 68 -5.82 0.09 -3.97
CA HIS A 68 -5.58 -0.87 -2.89
C HIS A 68 -6.33 -0.51 -1.60
N LEU A 69 -6.25 -1.39 -0.59
CA LEU A 69 -7.07 -1.35 0.62
C LEU A 69 -6.67 -0.29 1.67
N HIS A 70 -5.53 0.39 1.56
CA HIS A 70 -5.13 1.34 2.59
C HIS A 70 -6.08 2.52 2.72
N SER A 71 -6.30 2.96 3.96
CA SER A 71 -7.34 3.92 4.33
C SER A 71 -7.22 5.29 3.66
N ASP A 72 -6.02 5.74 3.30
CA ASP A 72 -5.79 6.98 2.55
C ASP A 72 -6.15 6.86 1.05
N HIS A 73 -6.40 5.65 0.56
CA HIS A 73 -6.90 5.37 -0.78
C HIS A 73 -8.40 5.06 -0.77
N CYS A 74 -8.86 4.25 0.18
CA CYS A 74 -10.23 3.73 0.22
C CYS A 74 -11.14 4.35 1.29
N GLY A 75 -10.66 5.32 2.09
CA GLY A 75 -11.38 5.81 3.28
C GLY A 75 -12.79 6.36 3.00
N LEU A 76 -13.03 6.94 1.83
CA LEU A 76 -14.33 7.53 1.48
C LEU A 76 -15.25 6.61 0.66
N ILE A 77 -14.88 5.33 0.44
CA ILE A 77 -15.68 4.42 -0.42
C ILE A 77 -17.10 4.22 0.09
N SER A 78 -17.34 4.14 1.40
CA SER A 78 -18.69 3.99 1.95
C SER A 78 -19.58 5.16 1.55
N LYS A 79 -19.07 6.37 1.63
CA LYS A 79 -19.82 7.58 1.25
C LYS A 79 -20.25 7.55 -0.21
N TYR A 80 -19.32 7.28 -1.12
CA TYR A 80 -19.63 7.28 -2.55
C TYR A 80 -20.45 6.06 -2.97
N GLY A 81 -20.23 4.91 -2.30
CA GLY A 81 -21.09 3.74 -2.44
C GLY A 81 -22.55 4.00 -2.05
N ASP A 82 -22.77 4.73 -0.96
CA ASP A 82 -24.11 5.17 -0.50
C ASP A 82 -24.76 6.14 -1.49
N MET A 83 -23.97 6.92 -2.23
CA MET A 83 -24.45 7.76 -3.33
C MET A 83 -24.77 6.99 -4.61
N GLY A 84 -24.51 5.68 -4.62
CA GLY A 84 -24.79 4.79 -5.75
C GLY A 84 -23.66 4.74 -6.80
N TRP A 85 -22.48 5.26 -6.49
CA TRP A 85 -21.34 5.18 -7.39
C TRP A 85 -20.85 3.73 -7.51
N LYS A 86 -20.43 3.36 -8.70
CA LYS A 86 -19.82 2.05 -8.94
C LYS A 86 -18.36 2.09 -8.48
N ILE A 87 -17.96 1.07 -7.72
CA ILE A 87 -16.62 1.01 -7.13
C ILE A 87 -15.89 -0.22 -7.70
N TYR A 88 -14.77 0.03 -8.37
CA TYR A 88 -13.87 -1.02 -8.86
C TYR A 88 -12.72 -1.23 -7.87
N ALA A 89 -12.34 -2.47 -7.67
CA ALA A 89 -11.14 -2.87 -6.93
C ALA A 89 -10.68 -4.26 -7.39
N GLY A 90 -9.43 -4.61 -7.12
CA GLY A 90 -8.97 -5.99 -7.21
C GLY A 90 -9.77 -6.89 -6.27
N GLU A 91 -10.04 -8.14 -6.67
CA GLU A 91 -10.88 -9.05 -5.88
C GLU A 91 -10.31 -9.24 -4.46
N THR A 92 -9.02 -9.49 -4.33
CA THR A 92 -8.37 -9.75 -3.04
C THR A 92 -8.49 -8.55 -2.09
N ASP A 93 -8.12 -7.36 -2.53
CA ASP A 93 -8.21 -6.16 -1.68
C ASP A 93 -9.67 -5.75 -1.44
N GLY A 94 -10.57 -5.95 -2.43
CA GLY A 94 -11.99 -5.67 -2.26
C GLY A 94 -12.64 -6.55 -1.18
N GLU A 95 -12.32 -7.84 -1.14
CA GLU A 95 -12.79 -8.75 -0.09
C GLU A 95 -12.20 -8.37 1.28
N LEU A 96 -10.92 -7.98 1.32
CA LEU A 96 -10.28 -7.50 2.55
C LEU A 96 -10.91 -6.19 3.03
N MET A 97 -11.22 -5.22 2.16
CA MET A 97 -11.93 -3.98 2.53
C MET A 97 -13.33 -4.27 3.10
N ILE A 98 -14.07 -5.23 2.56
CA ILE A 98 -15.35 -5.66 3.15
C ILE A 98 -15.14 -6.19 4.57
N PHE A 99 -14.07 -6.96 4.78
CA PHE A 99 -13.74 -7.55 6.07
C PHE A 99 -13.15 -6.54 7.05
N GLU A 100 -12.34 -5.57 6.58
CA GLU A 100 -11.70 -4.52 7.35
C GLU A 100 -12.68 -3.61 8.09
N ALA A 101 -13.85 -3.35 7.52
CA ALA A 101 -14.93 -2.63 8.18
C ALA A 101 -15.42 -3.31 9.48
N GLY A 102 -14.98 -4.55 9.74
CA GLY A 102 -15.34 -5.34 10.90
C GLY A 102 -14.22 -5.50 11.93
N TYR A 103 -14.59 -5.65 13.20
CA TYR A 103 -13.64 -5.88 14.31
C TYR A 103 -12.75 -7.12 14.11
N LEU A 104 -13.24 -8.16 13.44
CA LEU A 104 -12.53 -9.43 13.32
C LEU A 104 -11.26 -9.33 12.45
N PHE A 105 -11.27 -8.52 11.40
CA PHE A 105 -10.09 -8.26 10.56
C PHE A 105 -8.90 -7.79 11.42
N TRP A 106 -9.11 -6.72 12.18
CA TRP A 106 -8.06 -6.12 13.01
C TRP A 106 -7.54 -7.08 14.07
N ARG A 107 -8.43 -7.86 14.67
CA ARG A 107 -8.02 -8.88 15.63
C ARG A 107 -7.15 -9.96 14.99
N MET A 108 -7.52 -10.44 13.80
CA MET A 108 -6.72 -11.44 13.09
C MET A 108 -5.36 -10.89 12.67
N LEU A 109 -5.31 -9.62 12.27
CA LEU A 109 -4.04 -8.96 11.94
C LEU A 109 -3.15 -8.80 13.18
N ASP A 110 -3.73 -8.43 14.35
CA ASP A 110 -3.02 -8.38 15.63
C ASP A 110 -2.45 -9.76 16.01
N ASP A 111 -3.28 -10.81 15.92
CA ASP A 111 -2.85 -12.19 16.22
C ASP A 111 -1.72 -12.64 15.27
N LEU A 112 -1.76 -12.21 14.00
CA LEU A 112 -0.69 -12.46 13.04
C LEU A 112 0.61 -11.77 13.47
N PHE A 113 0.59 -10.48 13.82
CA PHE A 113 1.78 -9.75 14.29
C PHE A 113 2.34 -10.32 15.59
N ILE A 114 1.48 -10.76 16.53
CA ILE A 114 1.90 -11.46 17.75
C ILE A 114 2.67 -12.73 17.41
N LYS A 115 2.23 -13.48 16.41
CA LYS A 115 2.90 -14.70 15.95
C LYS A 115 4.31 -14.43 15.40
N PHE A 116 4.58 -13.21 14.96
CA PHE A 116 5.89 -12.75 14.54
C PHE A 116 6.70 -12.02 15.64
N GLY A 117 6.18 -11.98 16.87
CA GLY A 117 6.89 -11.46 18.03
C GLY A 117 6.52 -10.04 18.45
N PHE A 118 5.53 -9.39 17.78
CA PHE A 118 5.08 -8.07 18.24
C PHE A 118 4.48 -8.18 19.65
N PRO A 119 4.88 -7.29 20.60
CA PRO A 119 4.45 -7.43 21.99
C PRO A 119 2.95 -7.20 22.17
N LYS A 120 2.25 -8.14 22.82
CA LYS A 120 0.81 -8.01 23.15
C LYS A 120 0.47 -6.74 23.92
N ALA A 121 1.37 -6.29 24.78
CA ALA A 121 1.17 -5.09 25.60
C ALA A 121 1.16 -3.79 24.79
N ASP A 122 1.69 -3.82 23.56
CA ASP A 122 1.74 -2.67 22.67
C ASP A 122 0.49 -2.57 21.78
N PHE A 123 -0.32 -3.64 21.69
CA PHE A 123 -1.66 -3.55 21.12
C PHE A 123 -2.60 -2.81 22.08
N GLY A 124 -3.48 -1.96 21.58
CA GLY A 124 -4.37 -1.11 22.37
C GLY A 124 -3.82 0.28 22.67
N ARG A 125 -2.47 0.46 22.74
CA ARG A 125 -1.86 1.79 22.78
C ARG A 125 -1.44 2.30 21.40
N ASN A 126 -1.12 1.37 20.50
CA ASN A 126 -0.50 1.64 19.21
C ASN A 126 -1.46 1.39 18.04
N THR A 127 -2.38 0.45 18.18
CA THR A 127 -3.32 0.09 17.12
C THR A 127 -4.52 1.01 17.05
N ASP A 128 -4.90 1.67 18.15
CA ASP A 128 -6.01 2.65 18.16
C ASP A 128 -5.65 3.93 17.39
N ILE A 129 -4.35 4.15 17.12
CA ILE A 129 -3.85 5.29 16.33
C ILE A 129 -3.37 4.86 14.95
N HIS A 130 -3.53 3.58 14.57
CA HIS A 130 -3.22 3.13 13.22
C HIS A 130 -4.19 3.76 12.22
N PRO A 131 -3.71 4.43 11.15
CA PRO A 131 -4.57 5.12 10.18
C PRO A 131 -5.69 4.23 9.64
N GLY A 132 -5.39 2.97 9.31
CA GLY A 132 -6.35 2.00 8.83
C GLY A 132 -7.52 1.77 9.79
N ARG A 133 -7.27 1.72 11.11
CA ARG A 133 -8.34 1.57 12.10
C ARG A 133 -9.12 2.85 12.33
N THR A 134 -8.44 3.99 12.28
CA THR A 134 -9.02 5.27 12.69
C THR A 134 -9.79 5.93 11.55
N TRP A 135 -9.30 5.81 10.33
CA TRP A 135 -9.77 6.58 9.17
C TRP A 135 -10.17 5.73 7.97
N CYS A 136 -10.39 4.42 8.18
CA CYS A 136 -10.97 3.56 7.15
C CYS A 136 -12.46 3.87 6.92
N HIS A 137 -13.02 3.29 5.89
CA HIS A 137 -14.44 3.35 5.58
C HIS A 137 -15.28 2.66 6.69
N PRO A 138 -16.42 3.27 7.10
CA PRO A 138 -17.15 2.85 8.29
C PRO A 138 -18.02 1.60 8.09
N HIS A 139 -18.32 1.21 6.87
CA HIS A 139 -19.12 0.03 6.54
C HIS A 139 -18.77 -0.51 5.14
N PRO A 140 -18.99 -1.80 4.89
CA PRO A 140 -18.69 -2.42 3.61
C PRO A 140 -19.53 -1.84 2.48
N VAL A 141 -18.98 -1.88 1.28
CA VAL A 141 -19.62 -1.47 0.03
C VAL A 141 -19.69 -2.63 -0.96
N LYS A 142 -20.46 -2.44 -2.04
CA LYS A 142 -20.49 -3.41 -3.14
C LYS A 142 -19.41 -3.04 -4.15
N PHE A 143 -18.47 -3.94 -4.38
CA PHE A 143 -17.46 -3.80 -5.41
C PHE A 143 -17.87 -4.41 -6.75
N THR A 144 -17.32 -3.86 -7.83
CA THR A 144 -17.17 -4.51 -9.13
C THR A 144 -15.71 -4.94 -9.22
N TYR A 145 -15.45 -6.23 -9.07
CA TYR A 145 -14.10 -6.74 -9.11
C TYR A 145 -13.52 -6.68 -10.52
N VAL A 146 -12.24 -6.28 -10.56
CA VAL A 146 -11.40 -6.29 -11.75
C VAL A 146 -10.21 -7.21 -11.53
N LYS A 147 -9.65 -7.69 -12.62
CA LYS A 147 -8.47 -8.57 -12.62
C LYS A 147 -7.44 -8.09 -13.64
N ASP A 148 -6.27 -8.67 -13.56
CA ASP A 148 -5.17 -8.41 -14.50
C ASP A 148 -5.63 -8.56 -15.96
N GLY A 149 -5.35 -7.55 -16.77
CA GLY A 149 -5.69 -7.50 -18.18
C GLY A 149 -7.11 -6.98 -18.51
N ASP A 150 -7.99 -6.76 -17.52
CA ASP A 150 -9.26 -6.09 -17.77
C ASP A 150 -9.02 -4.67 -18.31
N VAL A 151 -9.95 -4.15 -19.11
CA VAL A 151 -9.86 -2.81 -19.69
C VAL A 151 -11.02 -1.95 -19.24
N LEU A 152 -10.72 -0.78 -18.70
CA LEU A 152 -11.68 0.24 -18.34
C LEU A 152 -11.59 1.40 -19.34
N GLU A 153 -12.75 1.84 -19.86
CA GLU A 153 -12.83 2.93 -20.85
C GLU A 153 -13.42 4.18 -20.21
N TYR A 154 -12.61 5.24 -20.06
CA TYR A 154 -12.99 6.52 -19.48
C TYR A 154 -12.27 7.67 -20.15
N GLY A 155 -12.97 8.78 -20.36
CA GLY A 155 -12.38 10.02 -20.87
C GLY A 155 -11.77 9.93 -22.28
N GLY A 156 -12.11 8.89 -23.06
CA GLY A 156 -11.48 8.58 -24.35
C GLY A 156 -10.21 7.75 -24.24
N TYR A 157 -9.85 7.28 -23.06
CA TYR A 157 -8.71 6.41 -22.79
C TYR A 157 -9.15 4.97 -22.54
N GLN A 158 -8.24 4.02 -22.80
CA GLN A 158 -8.37 2.62 -22.43
C GLN A 158 -7.32 2.29 -21.38
N PHE A 159 -7.75 2.07 -20.15
CA PHE A 159 -6.87 1.70 -19.04
C PHE A 159 -6.88 0.19 -18.84
N ARG A 160 -5.76 -0.45 -19.15
CA ARG A 160 -5.55 -1.86 -18.81
C ARG A 160 -5.22 -1.98 -17.33
N VAL A 161 -5.95 -2.80 -16.61
CA VAL A 161 -5.69 -3.13 -15.21
C VAL A 161 -4.46 -4.02 -15.13
N ILE A 162 -3.51 -3.66 -14.27
CA ILE A 162 -2.31 -4.43 -13.99
C ILE A 162 -2.32 -4.80 -12.51
N GLU A 163 -2.43 -6.08 -12.21
CA GLU A 163 -2.31 -6.58 -10.85
C GLU A 163 -0.85 -6.56 -10.40
N THR A 164 -0.59 -5.91 -9.26
CA THR A 164 0.75 -5.67 -8.69
C THR A 164 0.77 -5.94 -7.19
N PRO A 165 0.55 -7.22 -6.78
CA PRO A 165 0.56 -7.59 -5.37
C PRO A 165 1.93 -7.34 -4.72
N GLY A 166 1.93 -7.09 -3.41
CA GLY A 166 3.14 -6.92 -2.60
C GLY A 166 2.99 -5.82 -1.56
N HIS A 167 2.71 -4.57 -1.98
CA HIS A 167 2.37 -3.48 -1.05
C HIS A 167 1.07 -3.80 -0.31
N THR A 168 0.06 -4.26 -1.05
CA THR A 168 -1.10 -5.00 -0.54
C THR A 168 -1.33 -6.27 -1.36
N PRO A 169 -2.12 -7.24 -0.87
CA PRO A 169 -2.35 -8.50 -1.58
C PRO A 169 -3.02 -8.37 -2.94
N GLY A 170 -3.91 -7.39 -3.10
CA GLY A 170 -4.71 -7.17 -4.30
C GLY A 170 -4.49 -5.80 -4.95
N HIS A 171 -3.31 -5.20 -4.77
CA HIS A 171 -2.97 -3.92 -5.37
C HIS A 171 -3.09 -3.93 -6.90
N MET A 172 -3.64 -2.85 -7.47
CA MET A 172 -3.85 -2.67 -8.90
C MET A 172 -3.31 -1.34 -9.40
N CYS A 173 -2.71 -1.37 -10.60
CA CYS A 173 -2.36 -0.17 -11.36
C CYS A 173 -3.28 -0.03 -12.58
N LEU A 174 -3.36 1.17 -13.17
CA LEU A 174 -4.06 1.44 -14.43
C LEU A 174 -3.05 1.90 -15.49
N TYR A 175 -2.95 1.16 -16.59
CA TYR A 175 -2.01 1.42 -17.68
C TYR A 175 -2.73 1.85 -18.96
N ASP A 176 -2.48 3.09 -19.37
CA ASP A 176 -2.87 3.65 -20.67
C ASP A 176 -1.73 3.37 -21.67
N GLU A 177 -1.82 2.25 -22.35
CA GLU A 177 -0.79 1.77 -23.28
C GLU A 177 -0.58 2.71 -24.46
N ALA A 178 -1.65 3.29 -24.99
CA ALA A 178 -1.60 4.19 -26.14
C ALA A 178 -0.77 5.46 -25.86
N ASN A 179 -0.83 5.97 -24.63
CA ASN A 179 -0.09 7.16 -24.20
C ASN A 179 1.11 6.83 -23.32
N ARG A 180 1.38 5.54 -23.05
CA ARG A 180 2.48 5.07 -22.20
C ARG A 180 2.45 5.70 -20.81
N ARG A 181 1.26 5.75 -20.20
CA ARG A 181 1.00 6.36 -18.90
C ARG A 181 0.56 5.30 -17.91
N LEU A 182 1.13 5.33 -16.70
CA LEU A 182 0.79 4.41 -15.62
C LEU A 182 0.33 5.18 -14.37
N ILE A 183 -0.89 4.94 -13.92
CA ILE A 183 -1.34 5.31 -12.57
C ILE A 183 -0.99 4.13 -11.68
N CYS A 184 0.01 4.30 -10.82
CA CYS A 184 0.68 3.16 -10.17
C CYS A 184 0.27 2.92 -8.72
N GLY A 185 -0.70 3.67 -8.17
CA GLY A 185 -1.00 3.56 -6.74
C GLY A 185 0.27 3.69 -5.90
N ASP A 186 0.39 2.89 -4.86
CA ASP A 186 1.58 2.83 -4.00
C ASP A 186 2.58 1.74 -4.42
N HIS A 187 2.48 1.25 -5.66
CA HIS A 187 3.46 0.30 -6.18
C HIS A 187 4.84 0.94 -6.40
N ILE A 188 4.88 2.18 -6.93
CA ILE A 188 6.11 2.96 -7.14
C ILE A 188 5.90 4.38 -6.61
N LEU A 189 6.75 4.81 -5.67
CA LEU A 189 6.72 6.14 -5.09
C LEU A 189 8.05 6.87 -5.33
N GLY A 190 7.99 8.21 -5.49
CA GLY A 190 9.16 8.96 -5.92
C GLY A 190 10.21 9.17 -4.83
N LEU A 191 9.80 9.59 -3.64
CA LEU A 191 10.73 9.97 -2.57
C LEU A 191 10.93 8.88 -1.53
N ILE A 192 9.86 8.17 -1.21
CA ILE A 192 9.85 7.14 -0.18
C ILE A 192 9.75 5.75 -0.82
N THR A 193 10.22 4.74 -0.10
CA THR A 193 9.98 3.33 -0.46
C THR A 193 8.60 2.93 0.01
N PRO A 194 7.77 2.30 -0.84
CA PRO A 194 6.51 1.69 -0.39
C PRO A 194 6.76 0.74 0.79
N ASN A 195 5.94 0.83 1.82
CA ASN A 195 6.02 -0.13 2.94
C ASN A 195 5.52 -1.49 2.47
N ILE A 196 6.35 -2.51 2.59
CA ILE A 196 6.00 -3.89 2.28
C ILE A 196 5.89 -4.66 3.59
N THR A 197 4.66 -4.94 3.97
CA THR A 197 4.33 -5.62 5.23
C THR A 197 3.52 -6.89 4.99
N ILE A 198 3.41 -7.73 6.03
CA ILE A 198 2.56 -8.92 5.96
C ILE A 198 1.09 -8.51 6.10
N GLU A 199 0.26 -9.12 5.27
CA GLU A 199 -1.18 -8.99 5.30
C GLU A 199 -1.86 -10.37 5.42
N LEU A 200 -3.16 -10.41 5.75
CA LEU A 200 -3.86 -11.65 6.08
C LEU A 200 -3.86 -12.70 4.96
N SER A 201 -3.77 -12.29 3.71
CA SER A 201 -3.87 -13.19 2.54
C SER A 201 -2.58 -13.28 1.72
N LEU A 202 -1.45 -12.74 2.20
CA LEU A 202 -0.18 -12.73 1.48
C LEU A 202 0.99 -13.10 2.39
N GLU A 203 1.46 -14.35 2.32
CA GLU A 203 2.52 -14.85 3.21
C GLU A 203 3.94 -14.37 2.85
N ASN A 204 4.20 -14.02 1.59
CA ASN A 204 5.51 -13.56 1.10
C ASN A 204 5.37 -12.27 0.29
N PRO A 205 5.03 -11.15 0.96
CA PRO A 205 4.74 -9.90 0.27
C PRO A 205 5.94 -9.31 -0.47
N LEU A 206 7.16 -9.45 0.05
CA LEU A 206 8.35 -8.96 -0.62
C LEU A 206 8.62 -9.70 -1.95
N GLN A 207 8.43 -11.03 -1.99
CA GLN A 207 8.54 -11.78 -3.25
C GLN A 207 7.53 -11.27 -4.27
N ALA A 208 6.26 -11.15 -3.87
CA ALA A 208 5.20 -10.67 -4.74
C ALA A 208 5.48 -9.25 -5.24
N TYR A 209 5.98 -8.37 -4.37
CA TYR A 209 6.36 -7.01 -4.73
C TYR A 209 7.49 -6.96 -5.77
N LEU A 210 8.56 -7.73 -5.57
CA LEU A 210 9.68 -7.79 -6.52
C LEU A 210 9.25 -8.36 -7.88
N GLU A 211 8.38 -9.39 -7.90
CA GLU A 211 7.80 -9.92 -9.13
C GLU A 211 6.90 -8.89 -9.83
N SER A 212 6.14 -8.12 -9.07
CA SER A 212 5.30 -7.03 -9.58
C SER A 212 6.14 -5.87 -10.14
N LEU A 213 7.25 -5.53 -9.50
CA LEU A 213 8.21 -4.56 -10.05
C LEU A 213 8.77 -5.03 -11.40
N ALA A 214 9.16 -6.31 -11.52
CA ALA A 214 9.64 -6.86 -12.79
C ALA A 214 8.56 -6.83 -13.90
N LYS A 215 7.30 -7.09 -13.53
CA LYS A 215 6.15 -7.02 -14.43
C LYS A 215 5.93 -5.61 -14.97
N VAL A 216 6.01 -4.59 -14.10
CA VAL A 216 5.83 -3.18 -14.46
C VAL A 216 7.04 -2.64 -15.22
N ASP A 217 8.26 -3.08 -14.87
CA ASP A 217 9.50 -2.70 -15.56
C ASP A 217 9.51 -3.12 -17.04
N ALA A 218 8.76 -4.16 -17.39
CA ALA A 218 8.60 -4.61 -18.77
C ALA A 218 7.63 -3.74 -19.61
N LEU A 219 6.93 -2.76 -18.99
CA LEU A 219 6.01 -1.87 -19.70
C LEU A 219 6.76 -0.64 -20.26
N GLU A 220 6.30 -0.15 -21.40
CA GLU A 220 6.77 1.12 -21.94
C GLU A 220 6.02 2.28 -21.27
N VAL A 221 6.61 2.90 -20.25
CA VAL A 221 6.01 4.02 -19.51
C VAL A 221 6.82 5.29 -19.69
N ASN A 222 6.18 6.34 -20.22
CA ASN A 222 6.76 7.67 -20.37
C ASN A 222 6.28 8.63 -19.25
N GLU A 223 5.14 8.36 -18.66
CA GLU A 223 4.57 9.19 -17.61
C GLU A 223 4.05 8.31 -16.47
N LEU A 224 4.71 8.42 -15.31
CA LEU A 224 4.31 7.72 -14.09
C LEU A 224 3.51 8.66 -13.20
N LEU A 225 2.28 8.29 -12.90
CA LEU A 225 1.37 9.02 -12.04
C LEU A 225 1.33 8.37 -10.65
N THR A 226 2.10 8.94 -9.72
CA THR A 226 2.25 8.45 -8.35
C THR A 226 1.22 9.05 -7.41
N THR A 227 0.84 8.31 -6.38
CA THR A 227 -0.13 8.74 -5.35
C THR A 227 0.51 9.63 -4.29
N HIS A 228 1.76 9.39 -3.93
CA HIS A 228 2.46 10.17 -2.91
C HIS A 228 3.82 10.69 -3.39
N GLY A 229 4.27 11.77 -2.74
CA GLY A 229 5.62 12.30 -2.91
C GLY A 229 5.82 13.10 -4.20
N ILE A 230 7.06 13.18 -4.64
CA ILE A 230 7.46 13.89 -5.85
C ILE A 230 7.23 13.04 -7.10
N PRO A 231 7.07 13.68 -8.28
CA PRO A 231 7.05 12.96 -9.56
C PRO A 231 8.31 12.12 -9.76
N VAL A 232 8.16 11.03 -10.50
CA VAL A 232 9.24 10.15 -10.94
C VAL A 232 9.47 10.37 -12.42
N ASP A 233 10.64 10.87 -12.77
CA ASP A 233 10.98 11.18 -14.17
C ASP A 233 11.44 9.93 -14.96
N ASP A 234 12.06 8.96 -14.27
CA ASP A 234 12.51 7.71 -14.86
C ASP A 234 12.04 6.53 -14.00
N MET A 235 11.01 5.84 -14.49
CA MET A 235 10.42 4.69 -13.80
C MET A 235 11.41 3.52 -13.67
N HIS A 236 12.19 3.23 -14.72
CA HIS A 236 13.13 2.11 -14.73
C HIS A 236 14.28 2.34 -13.73
N GLN A 237 14.80 3.58 -13.69
CA GLN A 237 15.79 3.95 -12.69
C GLN A 237 15.20 3.77 -11.29
N ARG A 238 13.98 4.26 -11.05
CA ARG A 238 13.33 4.15 -9.73
C ARG A 238 13.09 2.70 -9.30
N ILE A 239 12.67 1.84 -10.22
CA ILE A 239 12.54 0.40 -9.98
C ILE A 239 13.89 -0.22 -9.59
N SER A 240 14.97 0.13 -10.28
CA SER A 240 16.33 -0.31 -9.93
C SER A 240 16.74 0.11 -8.50
N GLU A 241 16.41 1.35 -8.10
CA GLU A 241 16.64 1.85 -6.74
C GLU A 241 15.84 1.07 -5.69
N LEU A 242 14.58 0.71 -5.99
CA LEU A 242 13.73 -0.08 -5.11
C LEU A 242 14.28 -1.52 -4.94
N TYR A 243 14.74 -2.16 -6.01
CA TYR A 243 15.45 -3.44 -5.92
C TYR A 243 16.68 -3.34 -5.03
N HIS A 244 17.53 -2.33 -5.27
CA HIS A 244 18.73 -2.12 -4.47
C HIS A 244 18.41 -1.88 -2.99
N HIS A 245 17.37 -1.08 -2.70
CA HIS A 245 16.90 -0.87 -1.34
C HIS A 245 16.61 -2.21 -0.63
N HIS A 246 15.80 -3.07 -1.24
CA HIS A 246 15.45 -4.35 -0.64
C HIS A 246 16.65 -5.31 -0.52
N GLU A 247 17.60 -5.28 -1.47
CA GLU A 247 18.86 -6.03 -1.36
C GLU A 247 19.66 -5.60 -0.13
N VAL A 248 19.80 -4.29 0.10
CA VAL A 248 20.48 -3.73 1.27
C VAL A 248 19.78 -4.15 2.56
N ARG A 249 18.45 -4.05 2.60
CA ARG A 249 17.65 -4.46 3.77
C ARG A 249 17.76 -5.96 4.06
N LEU A 250 17.74 -6.81 3.04
CA LEU A 250 17.94 -8.26 3.18
C LEU A 250 19.33 -8.58 3.74
N ALA A 251 20.38 -7.91 3.25
CA ALA A 251 21.73 -8.09 3.76
C ALA A 251 21.85 -7.63 5.23
N GLU A 252 21.19 -6.55 5.60
CA GLU A 252 21.11 -6.06 6.98
C GLU A 252 20.44 -7.10 7.90
N VAL A 253 19.28 -7.64 7.50
CA VAL A 253 18.56 -8.68 8.26
C VAL A 253 19.43 -9.92 8.47
N VAL A 254 20.10 -10.40 7.42
CA VAL A 254 21.04 -11.55 7.53
C VAL A 254 22.16 -11.26 8.53
N LYS A 255 22.73 -10.05 8.50
CA LYS A 255 23.77 -9.63 9.45
C LYS A 255 23.26 -9.58 10.89
N ILE A 256 22.03 -9.08 11.11
CA ILE A 256 21.40 -8.96 12.44
C ILE A 256 21.10 -10.34 13.03
N LEU A 257 20.63 -11.28 12.22
CA LEU A 257 20.34 -12.64 12.67
C LEU A 257 21.60 -13.36 13.17
N GLY A 258 22.71 -13.25 12.43
CA GLY A 258 23.94 -13.99 12.79
C GLY A 258 23.64 -15.48 13.00
N ASP A 259 24.16 -16.03 14.13
CA ASP A 259 23.93 -17.43 14.54
C ASP A 259 22.81 -17.57 15.59
N GLU A 260 22.08 -16.49 15.90
CA GLU A 260 21.08 -16.47 16.95
C GLU A 260 19.66 -16.59 16.38
N TRP A 261 18.76 -17.20 17.18
CA TRP A 261 17.33 -17.18 16.89
C TRP A 261 16.71 -15.86 17.31
N LYS A 262 16.14 -15.11 16.36
CA LYS A 262 15.44 -13.84 16.60
C LYS A 262 14.06 -13.86 15.97
N ASN A 263 13.08 -13.23 16.64
CA ASN A 263 11.78 -12.95 16.05
C ASN A 263 11.81 -11.63 15.24
N ALA A 264 10.71 -11.31 14.56
CA ALA A 264 10.69 -10.14 13.70
C ALA A 264 10.75 -8.81 14.47
N TYR A 265 10.14 -8.73 15.66
CA TYR A 265 10.21 -7.52 16.48
C TYR A 265 11.64 -7.24 16.98
N GLU A 266 12.37 -8.29 17.42
CA GLU A 266 13.77 -8.18 17.79
C GLU A 266 14.65 -7.78 16.59
N THR A 267 14.36 -8.35 15.42
CA THR A 267 15.06 -7.98 14.17
C THR A 267 14.79 -6.53 13.81
N ALA A 268 13.52 -6.08 13.83
CA ALA A 268 13.15 -4.69 13.56
C ALA A 268 13.83 -3.69 14.51
N ARG A 269 13.92 -4.04 15.79
CA ARG A 269 14.62 -3.21 16.79
C ARG A 269 16.08 -2.98 16.45
N ASP A 270 16.76 -4.00 15.90
CA ASP A 270 18.18 -3.99 15.58
C ASP A 270 18.49 -3.46 14.17
N MET A 271 17.45 -3.26 13.31
CA MET A 271 17.56 -2.66 11.97
C MET A 271 17.74 -1.13 12.05
N THR A 272 18.27 -0.54 10.98
CA THR A 272 18.46 0.91 10.85
C THR A 272 17.19 1.58 10.30
N TRP A 273 16.76 2.68 10.91
CA TRP A 273 15.58 3.45 10.52
C TRP A 273 15.89 4.94 10.41
N GLU A 274 15.40 5.59 9.38
CA GLU A 274 15.50 7.04 9.19
C GLU A 274 14.42 7.79 10.00
N ILE A 275 14.43 7.57 11.32
CA ILE A 275 13.49 8.22 12.26
C ILE A 275 14.32 8.94 13.32
N ASP A 276 13.99 10.21 13.56
CA ASP A 276 14.66 11.03 14.57
C ASP A 276 14.22 10.61 15.98
N CYS A 277 14.93 9.61 16.54
CA CYS A 277 14.79 9.13 17.91
C CYS A 277 16.12 8.58 18.41
N ARG A 278 16.32 8.58 19.74
CA ARG A 278 17.59 8.16 20.33
C ARG A 278 17.76 6.63 20.38
N ASN A 279 16.68 5.92 20.52
CA ASN A 279 16.66 4.46 20.64
C ASN A 279 15.26 3.90 20.36
N TRP A 280 15.14 2.56 20.32
CA TRP A 280 13.89 1.86 20.05
C TRP A 280 12.78 2.14 21.07
N ASP A 281 13.10 2.44 22.34
CA ASP A 281 12.08 2.72 23.35
C ASP A 281 11.34 4.04 23.05
N GLU A 282 12.06 5.01 22.47
CA GLU A 282 11.51 6.30 22.02
C GLU A 282 10.92 6.25 20.60
N PHE A 283 11.08 5.13 19.90
CA PHE A 283 10.52 4.97 18.57
C PHE A 283 9.00 5.12 18.61
N PRO A 284 8.39 5.95 17.74
CA PRO A 284 6.95 6.18 17.76
C PRO A 284 6.17 4.87 17.65
N ALA A 285 5.15 4.73 18.47
CA ALA A 285 4.42 3.48 18.60
C ALA A 285 3.84 2.94 17.27
N PRO A 286 3.20 3.76 16.39
CA PRO A 286 2.76 3.27 15.08
C PRO A 286 3.93 2.83 14.21
N GLN A 287 5.06 3.53 14.31
CA GLN A 287 6.26 3.20 13.52
C GLN A 287 6.89 1.87 13.92
N LYS A 288 6.77 1.46 15.20
CA LYS A 288 7.19 0.11 15.62
C LYS A 288 6.40 -0.98 14.90
N TRP A 289 5.11 -0.75 14.68
CA TRP A 289 4.26 -1.68 13.93
C TRP A 289 4.71 -1.79 12.47
N PHE A 290 4.88 -0.67 11.78
CA PHE A 290 5.36 -0.63 10.40
C PHE A 290 6.76 -1.23 10.25
N ALA A 291 7.70 -0.88 11.14
CA ALA A 291 9.05 -1.43 11.16
C ALA A 291 9.06 -2.96 11.38
N THR A 292 8.20 -3.45 12.27
CA THR A 292 8.06 -4.89 12.48
C THR A 292 7.47 -5.58 11.24
N GLY A 293 6.48 -4.98 10.60
CA GLY A 293 5.89 -5.48 9.36
C GLY A 293 6.92 -5.58 8.24
N GLU A 294 7.78 -4.57 8.08
CA GLU A 294 8.88 -4.60 7.12
C GLU A 294 9.90 -5.72 7.45
N ALA A 295 10.27 -5.87 8.73
CA ALA A 295 11.15 -6.97 9.14
C ALA A 295 10.51 -8.33 8.86
N ILE A 296 9.20 -8.51 9.09
CA ILE A 296 8.47 -9.74 8.76
C ILE A 296 8.61 -10.05 7.27
N SER A 297 8.34 -9.09 6.41
CA SER A 297 8.36 -9.31 4.96
C SER A 297 9.74 -9.75 4.45
N HIS A 298 10.83 -9.16 4.98
CA HIS A 298 12.20 -9.55 4.64
C HIS A 298 12.57 -10.93 5.21
N LEU A 299 12.18 -11.24 6.45
CA LEU A 299 12.39 -12.56 7.06
C LEU A 299 11.62 -13.67 6.33
N GLN A 300 10.37 -13.41 5.93
CA GLN A 300 9.58 -14.34 5.13
C GLN A 300 10.20 -14.58 3.76
N TYR A 301 10.67 -13.54 3.07
CA TYR A 301 11.40 -13.68 1.81
C TYR A 301 12.65 -14.56 1.96
N LEU A 302 13.47 -14.30 2.99
CA LEU A 302 14.67 -15.11 3.27
C LEU A 302 14.31 -16.56 3.60
N TYR A 303 13.23 -16.80 4.32
CA TYR A 303 12.75 -18.14 4.65
C TYR A 303 12.28 -18.89 3.40
N PHE A 304 11.42 -18.29 2.58
CA PHE A 304 10.89 -18.92 1.37
C PHE A 304 11.97 -19.14 0.29
N THR A 305 13.02 -18.31 0.28
CA THR A 305 14.18 -18.48 -0.60
C THR A 305 15.26 -19.39 -0.03
N GLY A 306 15.03 -20.02 1.14
CA GLY A 306 15.95 -20.99 1.75
C GLY A 306 17.26 -20.39 2.25
N LYS A 307 17.26 -19.11 2.66
CA LYS A 307 18.42 -18.42 3.22
C LYS A 307 18.47 -18.47 4.74
N VAL A 308 17.32 -18.61 5.40
CA VAL A 308 17.18 -18.71 6.84
C VAL A 308 16.29 -19.89 7.23
N ALA A 309 16.51 -20.44 8.42
CA ALA A 309 15.60 -21.37 9.06
C ALA A 309 14.55 -20.59 9.86
N ARG A 310 13.36 -21.18 9.99
CA ARG A 310 12.27 -20.69 10.86
C ARG A 310 11.82 -21.80 11.78
N GLU A 311 11.62 -21.49 13.05
CA GLU A 311 10.98 -22.39 14.02
C GLU A 311 9.97 -21.63 14.87
N GLU A 312 9.03 -22.33 15.45
CA GLU A 312 8.05 -21.76 16.36
C GLU A 312 8.45 -22.04 17.82
N GLN A 313 8.67 -20.99 18.60
CA GLN A 313 8.99 -21.07 20.02
C GLN A 313 7.89 -20.35 20.81
N ASN A 314 7.17 -21.09 21.68
CA ASN A 314 6.07 -20.56 22.50
C ASN A 314 4.99 -19.80 21.70
N GLY A 315 4.68 -20.24 20.48
CA GLY A 315 3.70 -19.63 19.57
C GLY A 315 4.23 -18.44 18.77
N VAL A 316 5.54 -18.17 18.82
CA VAL A 316 6.20 -17.09 18.10
C VAL A 316 7.23 -17.64 17.11
N TYR A 317 7.21 -17.15 15.87
CA TYR A 317 8.21 -17.49 14.87
C TYR A 317 9.55 -16.81 15.15
N HIS A 318 10.62 -17.62 15.13
CA HIS A 318 12.01 -17.19 15.21
C HIS A 318 12.76 -17.63 13.97
N TYR A 319 13.73 -16.84 13.57
CA TYR A 319 14.54 -17.05 12.38
C TYR A 319 16.02 -17.07 12.72
N ARG A 320 16.80 -17.82 11.96
CA ARG A 320 18.25 -17.89 12.09
C ARG A 320 18.87 -18.18 10.72
N ASN A 321 20.06 -17.64 10.47
CA ASN A 321 20.80 -17.97 9.26
C ASN A 321 21.07 -19.48 9.19
N LEU A 322 20.93 -20.03 7.99
CA LEU A 322 21.43 -21.38 7.73
C LEU A 322 22.95 -21.34 7.79
N LYS A 323 23.56 -22.36 8.44
CA LYS A 323 25.02 -22.49 8.40
C LYS A 323 25.43 -22.78 6.96
N ALA A 324 26.45 -22.06 6.48
CA ALA A 324 27.09 -22.45 5.23
C ALA A 324 27.69 -23.84 5.42
N ASP A 325 27.32 -24.79 4.55
CA ASP A 325 27.94 -26.10 4.48
C ASP A 325 29.41 -26.01 4.07
#